data_9b0488569b1193574b6f39fc68e2636a
#
_entry.id   9b0488569b1193574b6f39fc68e2636a
#
_cell.length_a   1.000
_cell.length_b   1.000
_cell.length_c   1.000
_cell.angle_alpha   90.00
_cell.angle_beta   90.00
_cell.angle_gamma   90.00
#
_symmetry.space_group_name_H-M   'P 1'
#
loop_
_entity.id
_entity.type
_entity.pdbx_description
1 polymer ?
#
loop_
_entity_poly.entity_id
_entity_poly.type
_entity_poly.pdbx_seq_one_letter_code
_entity_poly.pdbx_strand_id
1 'polypeptide(L)'
;MKKTHWAARSQHWGKIGPPLQPNQEVIDAFINLIPADSNILLLGVTPQIANAYTNVTSVDYSPSMIEHVWPGNTATKQAIEADWLTIDLDQKFDAVIGDGSINMVEYPKDIKTIFERAYNWLSPDGVFAMRFFTRPDEPITREQLIAEGLNPTVNFSAYRRLLPMYIAEREGSCIRSSLMLDLFNELFPDRSILKWDPEHIVSIDSYKDTESTGWYPTRAEILEFVPLGAKDVRFVDAGTYDIAYTCPILTFTK
;
A
#
# COMPACT_ATOMS: atom_id res chain seq x y z
N MET A 1 -1.73 -2.84 20.17
CA MET A 1 -2.78 -1.85 19.79
C MET A 1 -3.01 -1.72 18.27
N LYS A 2 -2.08 -2.10 17.40
CA LYS A 2 -2.21 -2.01 15.91
C LYS A 2 -3.18 -3.03 15.26
N LYS A 3 -3.71 -4.01 15.98
CA LYS A 3 -4.47 -5.14 15.41
C LYS A 3 -5.95 -4.85 15.08
N THR A 4 -6.57 -3.88 15.70
CA THR A 4 -8.03 -3.69 15.64
C THR A 4 -8.54 -3.08 14.33
N HIS A 5 -7.81 -2.17 13.69
CA HIS A 5 -8.30 -1.53 12.47
C HIS A 5 -8.24 -2.46 11.24
N TRP A 6 -7.31 -3.41 11.21
CA TRP A 6 -7.24 -4.41 10.14
C TRP A 6 -8.40 -5.40 10.21
N ALA A 7 -8.90 -5.74 11.41
CA ALA A 7 -10.07 -6.58 11.57
C ALA A 7 -11.32 -5.95 10.94
N ALA A 8 -11.52 -4.64 11.10
CA ALA A 8 -12.62 -3.94 10.43
C ALA A 8 -12.42 -3.83 8.91
N ARG A 9 -11.17 -3.62 8.44
CA ARG A 9 -10.86 -3.52 7.01
C ARG A 9 -11.00 -4.83 6.26
N SER A 10 -10.62 -5.97 6.87
CA SER A 10 -10.72 -7.27 6.23
C SER A 10 -12.15 -7.61 5.83
N GLN A 11 -13.14 -7.25 6.65
CA GLN A 11 -14.57 -7.46 6.39
C GLN A 11 -15.12 -6.63 5.22
N HIS A 12 -14.43 -5.53 4.88
CA HIS A 12 -14.83 -4.62 3.81
C HIS A 12 -13.90 -4.67 2.59
N TRP A 13 -13.00 -5.66 2.53
CA TRP A 13 -12.02 -5.77 1.46
C TRP A 13 -12.66 -5.76 0.07
N GLY A 14 -13.75 -6.46 -0.13
CA GLY A 14 -14.47 -6.50 -1.41
C GLY A 14 -15.18 -5.20 -1.83
N LYS A 15 -15.25 -4.18 -0.93
CA LYS A 15 -15.88 -2.87 -1.20
C LYS A 15 -14.87 -1.79 -1.58
N ILE A 16 -13.57 -2.06 -1.51
CA ILE A 16 -12.53 -1.10 -1.88
C ILE A 16 -12.04 -1.38 -3.29
N GLY A 17 -11.76 -0.31 -4.04
CA GLY A 17 -11.24 -0.37 -5.41
C GLY A 17 -9.87 0.30 -5.56
N PRO A 18 -9.36 0.41 -6.79
CA PRO A 18 -8.12 1.12 -7.05
C PRO A 18 -8.17 2.57 -6.51
N PRO A 19 -7.05 3.10 -5.99
CA PRO A 19 -5.74 2.48 -5.89
C PRO A 19 -5.53 1.60 -4.64
N LEU A 20 -6.53 1.48 -3.76
CA LEU A 20 -6.42 0.76 -2.47
C LEU A 20 -6.30 -0.76 -2.66
N GLN A 21 -6.73 -1.27 -3.82
CA GLN A 21 -6.44 -2.62 -4.30
C GLN A 21 -5.78 -2.52 -5.66
N PRO A 22 -4.87 -3.44 -6.01
CA PRO A 22 -4.30 -3.48 -7.34
C PRO A 22 -5.35 -3.93 -8.35
N ASN A 23 -5.46 -3.21 -9.47
CA ASN A 23 -6.21 -3.64 -10.65
C ASN A 23 -5.32 -4.47 -11.58
N GLN A 24 -5.85 -4.88 -12.73
CA GLN A 24 -5.11 -5.72 -13.67
C GLN A 24 -3.85 -5.03 -14.21
N GLU A 25 -3.89 -3.69 -14.43
CA GLU A 25 -2.71 -2.94 -14.91
C GLU A 25 -1.54 -3.03 -13.91
N VAL A 26 -1.83 -2.94 -12.60
CA VAL A 26 -0.82 -3.12 -11.54
C VAL A 26 -0.26 -4.54 -11.54
N ILE A 27 -1.12 -5.55 -11.72
CA ILE A 27 -0.68 -6.94 -11.79
C ILE A 27 0.21 -7.18 -13.01
N ASP A 28 -0.18 -6.65 -14.15
CA ASP A 28 0.61 -6.74 -15.39
C ASP A 28 1.97 -6.05 -15.23
N ALA A 29 2.03 -4.90 -14.53
CA ALA A 29 3.29 -4.24 -14.22
C ALA A 29 4.20 -5.11 -13.33
N PHE A 30 3.66 -5.80 -12.32
CA PHE A 30 4.43 -6.75 -11.51
C PHE A 30 4.92 -7.95 -12.34
N ILE A 31 4.07 -8.55 -13.19
CA ILE A 31 4.43 -9.71 -14.03
C ILE A 31 5.50 -9.32 -15.07
N ASN A 32 5.46 -8.09 -15.58
CA ASN A 32 6.50 -7.59 -16.50
C ASN A 32 7.87 -7.41 -15.80
N LEU A 33 7.89 -7.22 -14.47
CA LEU A 33 9.12 -7.12 -13.68
C LEU A 33 9.62 -8.49 -13.19
N ILE A 34 8.70 -9.41 -12.89
CA ILE A 34 8.96 -10.67 -12.19
C ILE A 34 8.15 -11.78 -12.87
N PRO A 35 8.77 -12.81 -13.43
CA PRO A 35 8.07 -13.95 -14.05
C PRO A 35 7.08 -14.62 -13.11
N ALA A 36 5.92 -15.05 -13.63
CA ALA A 36 4.82 -15.60 -12.83
C ALA A 36 5.14 -16.94 -12.12
N ASP A 37 6.18 -17.66 -12.55
CA ASP A 37 6.69 -18.90 -11.96
C ASP A 37 7.77 -18.68 -10.88
N SER A 38 8.18 -17.43 -10.65
CA SER A 38 9.13 -17.07 -9.60
C SER A 38 8.63 -17.46 -8.20
N ASN A 39 9.57 -17.82 -7.32
CA ASN A 39 9.30 -18.02 -5.90
C ASN A 39 9.28 -16.68 -5.19
N ILE A 40 8.10 -16.19 -4.81
CA ILE A 40 7.95 -14.85 -4.24
C ILE A 40 7.65 -14.84 -2.74
N LEU A 41 8.19 -13.85 -2.04
CA LEU A 41 7.74 -13.42 -0.73
C LEU A 41 6.79 -12.23 -0.91
N LEU A 42 5.53 -12.40 -0.50
CA LEU A 42 4.53 -11.32 -0.50
C LEU A 42 4.42 -10.71 0.91
N LEU A 43 4.72 -9.43 1.04
CA LEU A 43 4.50 -8.67 2.27
C LEU A 43 3.05 -8.20 2.34
N GLY A 44 2.23 -8.92 3.11
CA GLY A 44 0.78 -8.82 3.16
C GLY A 44 0.09 -9.98 2.45
N VAL A 45 -1.24 -9.94 2.37
CA VAL A 45 -2.08 -11.03 1.81
C VAL A 45 -2.90 -10.59 0.60
N THR A 46 -2.40 -9.67 -0.21
CA THR A 46 -3.08 -9.13 -1.40
C THR A 46 -3.45 -10.26 -2.38
N PRO A 47 -4.74 -10.61 -2.54
CA PRO A 47 -5.14 -11.81 -3.28
C PRO A 47 -4.88 -11.70 -4.77
N GLN A 48 -4.95 -10.49 -5.34
CA GLN A 48 -4.66 -10.26 -6.76
C GLN A 48 -3.21 -10.63 -7.09
N ILE A 49 -2.25 -10.23 -6.24
CA ILE A 49 -0.84 -10.61 -6.40
C ILE A 49 -0.67 -12.11 -6.14
N ALA A 50 -1.25 -12.62 -5.04
CA ALA A 50 -1.13 -14.04 -4.71
C ALA A 50 -1.64 -14.95 -5.83
N ASN A 51 -2.70 -14.54 -6.54
CA ASN A 51 -3.26 -15.31 -7.65
C ASN A 51 -2.44 -15.20 -8.95
N ALA A 52 -1.65 -14.14 -9.12
CA ALA A 52 -0.84 -13.91 -10.31
C ALA A 52 0.43 -14.79 -10.37
N TYR A 53 0.89 -15.29 -9.22
CA TYR A 53 2.13 -16.08 -9.13
C TYR A 53 1.85 -17.54 -8.74
N THR A 54 2.73 -18.43 -9.14
CA THR A 54 2.60 -19.88 -8.87
C THR A 54 3.09 -20.26 -7.48
N ASN A 55 4.23 -19.71 -7.04
CA ASN A 55 4.88 -20.03 -5.78
C ASN A 55 4.90 -18.80 -4.86
N VAL A 56 4.10 -18.82 -3.79
CA VAL A 56 3.91 -17.66 -2.93
C VAL A 56 4.03 -18.02 -1.45
N THR A 57 5.00 -17.39 -0.78
CA THR A 57 4.99 -17.30 0.67
C THR A 57 4.53 -15.89 1.04
N SER A 58 3.36 -15.79 1.66
CA SER A 58 2.79 -14.53 2.13
C SER A 58 3.01 -14.40 3.64
N VAL A 59 3.32 -13.20 4.12
CA VAL A 59 3.49 -12.93 5.56
C VAL A 59 2.65 -11.73 5.93
N ASP A 60 1.78 -11.89 6.92
CA ASP A 60 0.97 -10.82 7.50
C ASP A 60 0.84 -11.02 9.01
N TYR A 61 0.90 -9.95 9.78
CA TYR A 61 0.74 -10.06 11.23
C TYR A 61 -0.72 -10.09 11.70
N SER A 62 -1.67 -9.85 10.79
CA SER A 62 -3.09 -9.75 11.08
C SER A 62 -3.80 -11.07 10.78
N PRO A 63 -4.21 -11.87 11.79
CA PRO A 63 -4.93 -13.11 11.55
C PRO A 63 -6.25 -12.88 10.79
N SER A 64 -6.93 -11.75 11.01
CA SER A 64 -8.17 -11.42 10.31
C SER A 64 -7.95 -11.12 8.82
N MET A 65 -6.80 -10.57 8.43
CA MET A 65 -6.44 -10.39 7.02
C MET A 65 -6.17 -11.76 6.37
N ILE A 66 -5.47 -12.64 7.05
CA ILE A 66 -5.23 -14.01 6.56
C ILE A 66 -6.56 -14.77 6.42
N GLU A 67 -7.43 -14.71 7.42
CA GLU A 67 -8.71 -15.44 7.42
C GLU A 67 -9.68 -14.96 6.33
N HIS A 68 -9.78 -13.65 6.09
CA HIS A 68 -10.84 -13.08 5.25
C HIS A 68 -10.37 -12.61 3.86
N VAL A 69 -9.05 -12.43 3.67
CA VAL A 69 -8.50 -11.84 2.44
C VAL A 69 -7.59 -12.80 1.68
N TRP A 70 -6.82 -13.63 2.39
CA TRP A 70 -5.97 -14.62 1.72
C TRP A 70 -6.80 -15.64 0.93
N PRO A 71 -6.44 -15.97 -0.33
CA PRO A 71 -7.24 -16.87 -1.16
C PRO A 71 -7.19 -18.35 -0.74
N GLY A 72 -6.44 -18.68 0.30
CA GLY A 72 -6.28 -20.04 0.82
C GLY A 72 -4.93 -20.66 0.51
N ASN A 73 -4.49 -21.56 1.39
CA ASN A 73 -3.23 -22.29 1.20
C ASN A 73 -3.40 -23.42 0.17
N THR A 74 -2.36 -23.64 -0.62
CA THR A 74 -2.24 -24.73 -1.59
C THR A 74 -0.89 -25.45 -1.42
N ALA A 75 -0.54 -26.36 -2.31
CA ALA A 75 0.77 -27.01 -2.29
C ALA A 75 1.94 -26.03 -2.53
N THR A 76 1.68 -24.89 -3.21
CA THR A 76 2.69 -23.92 -3.61
C THR A 76 2.45 -22.50 -3.08
N LYS A 77 1.36 -22.30 -2.36
CA LYS A 77 1.00 -20.99 -1.79
C LYS A 77 0.65 -21.13 -0.31
N GLN A 78 1.23 -20.29 0.53
CA GLN A 78 0.94 -20.29 1.96
C GLN A 78 0.96 -18.87 2.52
N ALA A 79 0.11 -18.61 3.53
CA ALA A 79 0.19 -17.43 4.36
C ALA A 79 0.69 -17.79 5.77
N ILE A 80 1.60 -16.99 6.28
CA ILE A 80 2.21 -17.14 7.61
C ILE A 80 1.79 -15.94 8.46
N GLU A 81 1.19 -16.19 9.64
CA GLU A 81 0.93 -15.14 10.63
C GLU A 81 2.24 -14.80 11.35
N ALA A 82 2.85 -13.67 10.98
CA ALA A 82 4.08 -13.19 11.60
C ALA A 82 4.30 -11.70 11.32
N ASP A 83 5.17 -11.08 12.12
CA ASP A 83 5.60 -9.71 11.94
C ASP A 83 6.84 -9.66 11.03
N TRP A 84 6.78 -8.86 9.97
CA TRP A 84 7.88 -8.66 9.02
C TRP A 84 9.17 -8.17 9.68
N LEU A 85 9.05 -7.46 10.81
CA LEU A 85 10.21 -6.93 11.55
C LEU A 85 10.99 -8.02 12.29
N THR A 86 10.35 -9.15 12.60
CA THR A 86 10.93 -10.16 13.50
C THR A 86 10.97 -11.58 12.94
N ILE A 87 10.12 -11.88 11.92
CA ILE A 87 10.10 -13.24 11.34
C ILE A 87 11.48 -13.63 10.80
N ASP A 88 11.91 -14.83 11.08
CA ASP A 88 13.08 -15.44 10.45
C ASP A 88 12.62 -16.39 9.33
N LEU A 89 13.14 -16.18 8.14
CA LEU A 89 12.87 -16.99 6.95
C LEU A 89 14.19 -17.56 6.45
N ASP A 90 14.38 -18.87 6.63
CA ASP A 90 15.62 -19.56 6.23
C ASP A 90 15.81 -19.61 4.71
N GLN A 91 14.73 -19.51 3.93
CA GLN A 91 14.78 -19.55 2.47
C GLN A 91 15.03 -18.18 1.84
N LYS A 92 15.54 -18.19 0.61
CA LYS A 92 15.64 -17.01 -0.25
C LYS A 92 14.54 -17.03 -1.30
N PHE A 93 14.25 -15.86 -1.83
CA PHE A 93 13.17 -15.63 -2.78
C PHE A 93 13.72 -14.99 -4.06
N ASP A 94 13.12 -15.33 -5.20
CA ASP A 94 13.43 -14.68 -6.47
C ASP A 94 12.89 -13.27 -6.49
N ALA A 95 11.82 -13.02 -5.74
CA ALA A 95 11.31 -11.66 -5.54
C ALA A 95 10.69 -11.44 -4.15
N VAL A 96 10.76 -10.19 -3.69
CA VAL A 96 9.99 -9.66 -2.55
C VAL A 96 9.04 -8.60 -3.08
N ILE A 97 7.74 -8.85 -2.92
CA ILE A 97 6.66 -8.02 -3.48
C ILE A 97 5.77 -7.49 -2.36
N GLY A 98 5.17 -6.31 -2.58
CA GLY A 98 4.11 -5.79 -1.72
C GLY A 98 3.32 -4.68 -2.39
N ASP A 99 2.14 -4.39 -1.84
CA ASP A 99 1.20 -3.41 -2.36
C ASP A 99 0.75 -2.44 -1.27
N GLY A 100 1.37 -1.28 -1.19
CA GLY A 100 1.14 -0.29 -0.14
C GLY A 100 1.52 -0.76 1.27
N SER A 101 2.19 -1.90 1.37
CA SER A 101 2.49 -2.58 2.64
C SER A 101 3.40 -1.73 3.52
N ILE A 102 4.48 -1.19 2.96
CA ILE A 102 5.47 -0.39 3.69
C ILE A 102 4.91 0.98 4.10
N ASN A 103 3.92 1.53 3.39
CA ASN A 103 3.27 2.77 3.82
C ASN A 103 2.60 2.68 5.21
N MET A 104 2.36 1.47 5.72
CA MET A 104 1.62 1.22 6.96
C MET A 104 2.51 0.82 8.14
N VAL A 105 3.85 0.81 7.97
CA VAL A 105 4.79 0.55 9.06
C VAL A 105 5.29 1.84 9.71
N GLU A 106 5.90 1.72 10.90
CA GLU A 106 6.35 2.88 11.66
C GLU A 106 7.58 3.55 11.02
N TYR A 107 7.41 4.83 10.71
CA TYR A 107 8.47 5.66 10.15
C TYR A 107 9.33 6.28 11.27
N PRO A 108 10.64 6.44 11.07
CA PRO A 108 11.46 5.92 9.96
C PRO A 108 12.07 4.54 10.26
N LYS A 109 12.04 4.12 11.53
CA LYS A 109 12.80 2.97 12.05
C LYS A 109 12.40 1.66 11.38
N ASP A 110 11.10 1.38 11.34
CA ASP A 110 10.60 0.11 10.81
C ASP A 110 10.72 0.07 9.30
N ILE A 111 10.60 1.22 8.60
CA ILE A 111 10.82 1.34 7.16
C ILE A 111 12.22 0.84 6.80
N LYS A 112 13.26 1.37 7.48
CA LYS A 112 14.65 0.97 7.26
C LYS A 112 14.83 -0.53 7.48
N THR A 113 14.31 -1.03 8.58
CA THR A 113 14.40 -2.46 8.92
C THR A 113 13.77 -3.34 7.85
N ILE A 114 12.59 -2.98 7.33
CA ILE A 114 11.91 -3.76 6.27
C ILE A 114 12.72 -3.76 4.97
N PHE A 115 13.28 -2.63 4.54
CA PHE A 115 14.11 -2.57 3.34
C PHE A 115 15.35 -3.46 3.48
N GLU A 116 16.06 -3.41 4.61
CA GLU A 116 17.23 -4.25 4.88
C GLU A 116 16.87 -5.74 4.92
N ARG A 117 15.73 -6.10 5.55
CA ARG A 117 15.26 -7.48 5.63
C ARG A 117 14.80 -7.99 4.25
N ALA A 118 14.04 -7.18 3.50
CA ALA A 118 13.62 -7.51 2.15
C ALA A 118 14.83 -7.80 1.24
N TYR A 119 15.85 -6.95 1.29
CA TYR A 119 17.10 -7.17 0.56
C TYR A 119 17.79 -8.46 0.99
N ASN A 120 17.80 -8.77 2.29
CA ASN A 120 18.41 -10.00 2.80
C ASN A 120 17.62 -11.26 2.40
N TRP A 121 16.31 -11.21 2.27
CA TRP A 121 15.48 -12.32 1.82
C TRP A 121 15.64 -12.63 0.32
N LEU A 122 16.10 -11.66 -0.48
CA LEU A 122 16.34 -11.90 -1.90
C LEU A 122 17.50 -12.90 -2.13
N SER A 123 17.32 -13.79 -3.11
CA SER A 123 18.38 -14.57 -3.73
C SER A 123 19.37 -13.65 -4.48
N PRO A 124 20.56 -14.12 -4.89
CA PRO A 124 21.37 -13.38 -5.85
C PRO A 124 20.54 -13.06 -7.12
N ASP A 125 20.64 -11.83 -7.60
CA ASP A 125 19.87 -11.29 -8.73
C ASP A 125 18.33 -11.22 -8.49
N GLY A 126 17.87 -11.49 -7.26
CA GLY A 126 16.46 -11.39 -6.88
C GLY A 126 15.94 -9.96 -6.95
N VAL A 127 14.64 -9.80 -7.22
CA VAL A 127 13.98 -8.53 -7.49
C VAL A 127 13.15 -8.09 -6.28
N PHE A 128 13.36 -6.86 -5.82
CA PHE A 128 12.39 -6.17 -4.96
C PHE A 128 11.42 -5.39 -5.83
N ALA A 129 10.11 -5.50 -5.58
CA ALA A 129 9.10 -4.71 -6.24
C ALA A 129 7.97 -4.34 -5.26
N MET A 130 7.86 -3.08 -4.91
CA MET A 130 6.89 -2.57 -3.95
C MET A 130 6.12 -1.40 -4.54
N ARG A 131 4.80 -1.51 -4.60
CA ARG A 131 3.97 -0.35 -4.92
C ARG A 131 3.81 0.51 -3.69
N PHE A 132 4.06 1.80 -3.85
CA PHE A 132 3.92 2.81 -2.80
C PHE A 132 2.75 3.74 -3.08
N PHE A 133 2.22 4.36 -2.04
CA PHE A 133 1.41 5.57 -2.14
C PHE A 133 2.31 6.76 -1.83
N THR A 134 2.62 7.55 -2.86
CA THR A 134 3.56 8.68 -2.77
C THR A 134 2.85 10.01 -2.90
N ARG A 135 3.39 11.05 -2.28
CA ARG A 135 2.99 12.41 -2.60
C ARG A 135 3.35 12.71 -4.06
N PRO A 136 2.49 13.45 -4.81
CA PRO A 136 2.83 13.90 -6.15
C PRO A 136 3.94 14.96 -6.10
N ASP A 137 4.63 15.17 -7.23
CA ASP A 137 5.68 16.18 -7.36
C ASP A 137 5.09 17.60 -7.21
N GLU A 138 3.88 17.81 -7.74
CA GLU A 138 3.12 19.05 -7.55
C GLU A 138 2.20 18.91 -6.32
N PRO A 139 2.37 19.75 -5.29
CA PRO A 139 1.56 19.68 -4.08
C PRO A 139 0.05 19.81 -4.35
N ILE A 140 -0.74 18.95 -3.74
CA ILE A 140 -2.20 19.03 -3.80
C ILE A 140 -2.66 20.29 -3.07
N THR A 141 -3.52 21.09 -3.69
CA THR A 141 -4.09 22.29 -3.05
C THR A 141 -5.43 21.97 -2.37
N ARG A 142 -5.83 22.85 -1.44
CA ARG A 142 -7.13 22.76 -0.78
C ARG A 142 -8.30 22.90 -1.78
N GLU A 143 -8.12 23.80 -2.73
CA GLU A 143 -9.10 24.08 -3.80
C GLU A 143 -9.30 22.85 -4.69
N GLN A 144 -8.21 22.11 -5.00
CA GLN A 144 -8.30 20.84 -5.73
C GLN A 144 -9.08 19.79 -4.93
N LEU A 145 -8.82 19.64 -3.62
CA LEU A 145 -9.57 18.70 -2.80
C LEU A 145 -11.08 19.03 -2.77
N ILE A 146 -11.43 20.31 -2.66
CA ILE A 146 -12.84 20.74 -2.69
C ILE A 146 -13.44 20.48 -4.07
N ALA A 147 -12.75 20.83 -5.16
CA ALA A 147 -13.24 20.64 -6.51
C ALA A 147 -13.49 19.16 -6.83
N GLU A 148 -12.54 18.28 -6.46
CA GLU A 148 -12.68 16.82 -6.64
C GLU A 148 -13.84 16.26 -5.80
N GLY A 149 -14.06 16.77 -4.59
CA GLY A 149 -15.16 16.35 -3.74
C GLY A 149 -16.54 16.75 -4.27
N LEU A 150 -16.67 17.96 -4.83
CA LEU A 150 -17.93 18.48 -5.37
C LEU A 150 -18.24 18.01 -6.78
N ASN A 151 -17.20 17.79 -7.58
CA ASN A 151 -17.28 17.30 -8.96
C ASN A 151 -16.18 16.27 -9.21
N PRO A 152 -16.34 15.06 -8.63
CA PRO A 152 -15.27 14.07 -8.61
C PRO A 152 -14.91 13.60 -10.03
N THR A 153 -13.65 13.75 -10.40
CA THR A 153 -13.04 13.14 -11.57
C THR A 153 -12.40 11.79 -11.21
N VAL A 154 -12.26 11.52 -9.93
CA VAL A 154 -11.71 10.27 -9.38
C VAL A 154 -12.75 9.54 -8.50
N ASN A 155 -12.63 8.22 -8.36
CA ASN A 155 -13.48 7.46 -7.44
C ASN A 155 -13.16 7.80 -5.96
N PHE A 156 -14.08 7.46 -5.03
CA PHE A 156 -13.90 7.81 -3.62
C PHE A 156 -12.67 7.18 -2.98
N SER A 157 -12.26 5.97 -3.40
CA SER A 157 -11.04 5.32 -2.90
C SER A 157 -9.79 6.09 -3.30
N ALA A 158 -9.75 6.64 -4.51
CA ALA A 158 -8.69 7.51 -4.98
C ALA A 158 -8.74 8.88 -4.29
N TYR A 159 -9.91 9.51 -4.21
CA TYR A 159 -10.08 10.77 -3.48
C TYR A 159 -9.56 10.66 -2.04
N ARG A 160 -9.95 9.60 -1.34
CA ARG A 160 -9.51 9.34 0.04
C ARG A 160 -7.99 9.25 0.18
N ARG A 161 -7.26 8.91 -0.88
CA ARG A 161 -5.78 8.91 -0.89
C ARG A 161 -5.19 10.30 -1.07
N LEU A 162 -5.90 11.26 -1.66
CA LEU A 162 -5.42 12.64 -1.78
C LEU A 162 -5.35 13.34 -0.41
N LEU A 163 -6.27 13.01 0.51
CA LEU A 163 -6.30 13.61 1.85
C LEU A 163 -4.98 13.43 2.63
N PRO A 164 -4.45 12.21 2.82
CA PRO A 164 -3.20 12.04 3.54
C PRO A 164 -1.99 12.63 2.80
N MET A 165 -1.99 12.68 1.48
CA MET A 165 -0.93 13.32 0.71
C MET A 165 -0.93 14.84 0.95
N TYR A 166 -2.11 15.46 0.97
CA TYR A 166 -2.27 16.88 1.31
C TYR A 166 -1.80 17.19 2.73
N ILE A 167 -2.14 16.34 3.72
CA ILE A 167 -1.72 16.51 5.11
C ILE A 167 -0.21 16.32 5.23
N ALA A 168 0.33 15.27 4.61
CA ALA A 168 1.74 14.93 4.69
C ALA A 168 2.67 16.02 4.12
N GLU A 169 2.22 16.78 3.14
CA GLU A 169 2.94 17.91 2.59
C GLU A 169 3.14 19.06 3.60
N ARG A 170 2.24 19.15 4.58
CA ARG A 170 2.21 20.26 5.57
C ARG A 170 2.72 19.87 6.93
N GLU A 171 2.51 18.62 7.34
CA GLU A 171 2.79 18.14 8.69
C GLU A 171 3.97 17.15 8.75
N GLY A 172 4.54 16.78 7.58
CA GLY A 172 5.57 15.75 7.45
C GLY A 172 5.01 14.43 6.95
N SER A 173 5.87 13.63 6.34
CA SER A 173 5.48 12.45 5.55
C SER A 173 4.80 11.32 6.34
N CYS A 174 4.90 11.32 7.68
CA CYS A 174 4.21 10.34 8.55
C CYS A 174 3.07 11.03 9.30
N ILE A 175 1.83 10.65 9.02
CA ILE A 175 0.64 11.26 9.60
C ILE A 175 -0.23 10.26 10.37
N ARG A 176 -1.02 10.74 11.33
CA ARG A 176 -2.09 9.94 11.94
C ARG A 176 -3.28 9.83 11.00
N SER A 177 -3.82 8.62 10.89
CA SER A 177 -4.94 8.36 9.98
C SER A 177 -6.23 9.10 10.37
N SER A 178 -6.42 9.44 11.65
CA SER A 178 -7.56 10.25 12.10
C SER A 178 -7.62 11.63 11.45
N LEU A 179 -6.47 12.25 11.14
CA LEU A 179 -6.40 13.55 10.48
C LEU A 179 -7.09 13.56 9.11
N MET A 180 -7.19 12.40 8.44
CA MET A 180 -7.91 12.31 7.17
C MET A 180 -9.42 12.54 7.36
N LEU A 181 -10.00 12.00 8.44
CA LEU A 181 -11.40 12.22 8.75
C LEU A 181 -11.65 13.66 9.19
N ASP A 182 -10.74 14.22 10.01
CA ASP A 182 -10.85 15.61 10.48
C ASP A 182 -10.85 16.57 9.29
N LEU A 183 -9.88 16.43 8.38
CA LEU A 183 -9.80 17.22 7.15
C LEU A 183 -11.03 17.04 6.28
N PHE A 184 -11.51 15.79 6.08
CA PHE A 184 -12.70 15.52 5.27
C PHE A 184 -13.94 16.21 5.83
N ASN A 185 -14.16 16.17 7.15
CA ASN A 185 -15.27 16.84 7.81
C ASN A 185 -15.16 18.37 7.77
N GLU A 186 -13.94 18.90 7.82
CA GLU A 186 -13.67 20.33 7.65
C GLU A 186 -14.01 20.80 6.23
N LEU A 187 -13.62 20.01 5.22
CA LEU A 187 -13.89 20.32 3.81
C LEU A 187 -15.38 20.18 3.46
N PHE A 188 -16.04 19.16 4.02
CA PHE A 188 -17.43 18.79 3.72
C PHE A 188 -18.24 18.54 4.99
N PRO A 189 -18.62 19.61 5.72
CA PRO A 189 -19.47 19.49 6.91
C PRO A 189 -20.87 18.96 6.57
N ASP A 190 -21.36 19.23 5.36
CA ASP A 190 -22.54 18.59 4.78
C ASP A 190 -22.12 17.63 3.67
N ARG A 191 -22.12 16.34 3.99
CA ARG A 191 -21.73 15.29 3.03
C ARG A 191 -22.79 15.00 1.96
N SER A 192 -24.02 15.52 2.09
CA SER A 192 -25.10 15.28 1.15
C SER A 192 -24.87 15.92 -0.22
N ILE A 193 -23.97 16.90 -0.29
CA ILE A 193 -23.58 17.58 -1.54
C ILE A 193 -22.61 16.75 -2.39
N LEU A 194 -22.00 15.72 -1.81
CA LEU A 194 -21.01 14.87 -2.49
C LEU A 194 -21.69 13.95 -3.51
N LYS A 195 -20.95 13.58 -4.55
CA LYS A 195 -21.47 12.81 -5.69
C LYS A 195 -21.21 11.30 -5.60
N TRP A 196 -20.40 10.86 -4.66
CA TRP A 196 -20.12 9.43 -4.45
C TRP A 196 -21.29 8.73 -3.72
N ASP A 197 -21.34 7.41 -3.86
CA ASP A 197 -22.27 6.58 -3.09
C ASP A 197 -22.09 6.83 -1.58
N PRO A 198 -23.18 7.12 -0.83
CA PRO A 198 -23.12 7.32 0.62
C PRO A 198 -22.45 6.17 1.39
N GLU A 199 -22.61 4.92 0.96
CA GLU A 199 -21.97 3.77 1.60
C GLU A 199 -20.43 3.82 1.45
N HIS A 200 -19.94 4.32 0.33
CA HIS A 200 -18.50 4.53 0.14
C HIS A 200 -17.99 5.68 1.01
N ILE A 201 -18.75 6.79 1.08
CA ILE A 201 -18.37 7.97 1.89
C ILE A 201 -18.27 7.60 3.38
N VAL A 202 -19.21 6.84 3.91
CA VAL A 202 -19.21 6.39 5.32
C VAL A 202 -17.95 5.58 5.67
N SER A 203 -17.32 4.95 4.69
CA SER A 203 -16.08 4.18 4.95
C SER A 203 -14.93 5.00 5.54
N ILE A 204 -14.94 6.34 5.39
CA ILE A 204 -13.93 7.23 5.99
C ILE A 204 -14.09 7.35 7.51
N ASP A 205 -15.27 7.09 8.05
CA ASP A 205 -15.54 7.16 9.48
C ASP A 205 -14.80 6.08 10.28
N SER A 206 -14.29 5.05 9.59
CA SER A 206 -13.38 4.05 10.18
C SER A 206 -12.07 4.63 10.71
N TYR A 207 -11.73 5.86 10.33
CA TYR A 207 -10.56 6.57 10.86
C TYR A 207 -10.83 7.33 12.15
N LYS A 208 -12.09 7.38 12.62
CA LYS A 208 -12.43 8.05 13.88
C LYS A 208 -11.62 7.47 15.05
N ASP A 209 -11.01 8.36 15.80
CA ASP A 209 -10.23 8.03 17.02
C ASP A 209 -9.10 7.00 16.79
N THR A 210 -8.65 6.78 15.54
CA THR A 210 -7.56 5.85 15.27
C THR A 210 -6.21 6.49 15.54
N GLU A 211 -5.35 5.76 16.24
CA GLU A 211 -3.96 6.13 16.51
C GLU A 211 -2.98 5.60 15.43
N SER A 212 -3.50 4.87 14.43
CA SER A 212 -2.66 4.33 13.37
C SER A 212 -2.02 5.45 12.56
N THR A 213 -0.78 5.25 12.17
CA THR A 213 -0.04 6.17 11.30
C THR A 213 0.14 5.56 9.92
N GLY A 214 0.30 6.41 8.91
CA GLY A 214 0.69 6.05 7.57
C GLY A 214 1.82 6.95 7.08
N TRP A 215 2.74 6.37 6.33
CA TRP A 215 3.84 7.08 5.70
C TRP A 215 3.49 7.40 4.24
N TYR A 216 3.48 8.68 3.89
CA TYR A 216 3.17 9.20 2.55
C TYR A 216 4.37 9.98 2.01
N PRO A 217 5.41 9.27 1.54
CA PRO A 217 6.67 9.86 1.11
C PRO A 217 6.59 10.51 -0.27
N THR A 218 7.59 11.31 -0.58
CA THR A 218 7.99 11.56 -1.97
C THR A 218 8.82 10.38 -2.51
N ARG A 219 9.01 10.30 -3.82
CA ARG A 219 9.92 9.30 -4.43
C ARG A 219 11.35 9.45 -3.88
N ALA A 220 11.81 10.67 -3.66
CA ALA A 220 13.14 10.95 -3.10
C ALA A 220 13.30 10.39 -1.67
N GLU A 221 12.30 10.60 -0.80
CA GLU A 221 12.31 10.08 0.57
C GLU A 221 12.34 8.54 0.60
N ILE A 222 11.71 7.86 -0.37
CA ILE A 222 11.77 6.40 -0.44
C ILE A 222 13.19 5.93 -0.77
N LEU A 223 13.88 6.61 -1.68
CA LEU A 223 15.24 6.24 -2.11
C LEU A 223 16.26 6.28 -0.96
N GLU A 224 16.02 7.08 0.09
CA GLU A 224 16.88 7.13 1.28
C GLU A 224 16.95 5.80 2.04
N PHE A 225 15.96 4.93 1.87
CA PHE A 225 15.88 3.62 2.53
C PHE A 225 16.38 2.46 1.66
N VAL A 226 16.67 2.71 0.40
CA VAL A 226 17.18 1.66 -0.51
C VAL A 226 18.55 1.18 -0.04
N PRO A 227 18.77 -0.15 0.12
CA PRO A 227 20.06 -0.69 0.58
C PRO A 227 21.21 -0.33 -0.37
N LEU A 228 22.39 0.00 0.19
CA LEU A 228 23.55 0.41 -0.58
C LEU A 228 24.02 -0.62 -1.63
N GLY A 229 23.71 -1.91 -1.43
CA GLY A 229 24.05 -2.97 -2.38
C GLY A 229 23.05 -3.16 -3.52
N ALA A 230 21.92 -2.44 -3.49
CA ALA A 230 20.89 -2.56 -4.51
C ALA A 230 21.35 -2.00 -5.86
N LYS A 231 20.98 -2.72 -6.94
CA LYS A 231 21.27 -2.35 -8.33
C LYS A 231 19.98 -2.04 -9.09
N ASP A 232 20.07 -1.40 -10.23
CA ASP A 232 18.94 -1.12 -11.13
C ASP A 232 17.75 -0.45 -10.44
N VAL A 233 18.01 0.44 -9.47
CA VAL A 233 17.02 1.14 -8.68
C VAL A 233 16.23 2.09 -9.57
N ARG A 234 14.92 1.88 -9.66
CA ARG A 234 14.02 2.75 -10.44
C ARG A 234 12.58 2.68 -9.96
N PHE A 235 11.81 3.67 -10.35
CA PHE A 235 10.35 3.64 -10.25
C PHE A 235 9.75 3.25 -11.61
N VAL A 236 8.70 2.42 -11.57
CA VAL A 236 7.92 1.98 -12.71
C VAL A 236 6.47 2.41 -12.48
N ASP A 237 5.83 2.93 -13.53
CA ASP A 237 4.42 3.28 -13.47
C ASP A 237 3.56 2.00 -13.43
N ALA A 238 2.52 2.05 -12.59
CA ALA A 238 1.69 0.88 -12.28
C ALA A 238 0.31 0.92 -12.97
N GLY A 239 0.13 1.76 -14.01
CA GLY A 239 -1.09 1.84 -14.79
C GLY A 239 -1.60 3.27 -15.01
N THR A 240 -2.83 3.37 -15.52
CA THR A 240 -3.49 4.64 -15.93
C THR A 240 -4.78 4.94 -15.15
N TYR A 241 -5.07 4.15 -14.09
CA TYR A 241 -6.24 4.35 -13.22
C TYR A 241 -6.16 5.67 -12.43
N ASP A 242 -7.26 6.07 -11.81
CA ASP A 242 -7.33 7.30 -11.01
C ASP A 242 -6.15 7.44 -10.04
N ILE A 243 -5.44 8.56 -10.12
CA ILE A 243 -4.24 8.90 -9.35
C ILE A 243 -3.07 7.89 -9.44
N ALA A 244 -3.01 7.06 -10.50
CA ALA A 244 -1.93 6.06 -10.69
C ALA A 244 -0.52 6.67 -10.60
N TYR A 245 -0.34 7.93 -11.02
CA TYR A 245 0.91 8.67 -10.95
C TYR A 245 1.46 8.81 -9.51
N THR A 246 0.60 8.69 -8.49
CA THR A 246 0.97 8.67 -7.07
C THR A 246 1.20 7.26 -6.53
N CYS A 247 1.12 6.24 -7.38
CA CYS A 247 1.17 4.84 -6.97
C CYS A 247 2.28 4.06 -7.71
N PRO A 248 3.53 4.57 -7.75
CA PRO A 248 4.61 3.91 -8.48
C PRO A 248 5.04 2.61 -7.81
N ILE A 249 5.61 1.70 -8.58
CA ILE A 249 6.36 0.55 -8.09
C ILE A 249 7.83 0.94 -8.01
N LEU A 250 8.41 0.95 -6.80
CA LEU A 250 9.87 0.93 -6.64
C LEU A 250 10.37 -0.47 -6.92
N THR A 251 11.38 -0.60 -7.78
CA THR A 251 12.05 -1.86 -8.03
C THR A 251 13.57 -1.69 -7.96
N PHE A 252 14.24 -2.73 -7.50
CA PHE A 252 15.69 -2.89 -7.54
C PHE A 252 16.06 -4.38 -7.53
N THR A 253 17.32 -4.68 -7.93
CA THR A 253 17.89 -6.03 -7.84
C THR A 253 18.98 -6.09 -6.75
N LYS A 254 19.26 -7.31 -6.27
CA LYS A 254 20.33 -7.59 -5.31
C LYS A 254 21.68 -7.75 -5.98
#